data_4435345ce1945226a027d11fea65521e
#
_entry.id   4435345ce1945226a027d11fea65521e
#
_cell.length_a   1.000
_cell.length_b   1.000
_cell.length_c   1.000
_cell.angle_alpha   90.00
_cell.angle_beta   90.00
_cell.angle_gamma   90.00
#
_symmetry.space_group_name_H-M   'P 1'
#
loop_
_entity.id
_entity.type
_entity.pdbx_description
1 polymer ?
#
loop_
_entity_poly.entity_id
_entity_poly.type
_entity_poly.pdbx_seq_one_letter_code
_entity_poly.pdbx_strand_id
1 'polypeptide(L)'
;MPRTVLLNPGPVNVTDRVRQALMLPDLCHREKEFSDLMAAIRSKSLKVFNIEKEYTSVLVSGSGTAALEMAVSSSLTPGRSMLVIQNGVYGERIGKICDVYQFRQHSLKLAWGEPPCLESIENELKQNPDIEVVALVHHETTTGLLNPLKEVGALARRYN
;
A
#
# COMPACT_ATOMS: atom_id res chain seq x y z
N MET A 1 15.09 4.48 -32.32
CA MET A 1 15.58 5.37 -31.27
C MET A 1 16.33 4.54 -30.22
N PRO A 2 17.41 5.02 -29.62
CA PRO A 2 18.06 4.32 -28.54
C PRO A 2 17.09 4.13 -27.36
N ARG A 3 17.13 2.98 -26.70
CA ARG A 3 16.26 2.67 -25.57
C ARG A 3 16.75 3.44 -24.35
N THR A 4 15.92 4.37 -23.82
CA THR A 4 16.20 5.02 -22.53
C THR A 4 15.94 4.03 -21.39
N VAL A 5 16.86 3.93 -20.46
CA VAL A 5 16.70 3.14 -19.23
C VAL A 5 16.37 4.09 -18.09
N LEU A 6 15.22 3.88 -17.46
CA LEU A 6 14.77 4.63 -16.29
C LEU A 6 15.28 3.94 -15.03
N LEU A 7 16.06 4.67 -14.22
CA LEU A 7 16.64 4.18 -12.96
C LEU A 7 15.93 4.72 -11.72
N ASN A 8 14.65 4.99 -11.84
CA ASN A 8 13.81 5.51 -10.76
C ASN A 8 12.69 4.50 -10.40
N PRO A 9 12.12 4.57 -9.21
CA PRO A 9 11.08 3.64 -8.76
C PRO A 9 9.75 3.78 -9.50
N GLY A 10 9.54 4.90 -10.15
CA GLY A 10 8.38 5.19 -10.99
C GLY A 10 8.48 6.57 -11.62
N PRO A 11 8.20 6.72 -12.94
CA PRO A 11 7.86 5.66 -13.91
C PRO A 11 9.03 4.70 -14.19
N VAL A 12 8.71 3.47 -14.59
CA VAL A 12 9.68 2.41 -14.92
C VAL A 12 9.56 1.97 -16.38
N ASN A 13 10.62 1.34 -16.89
CA ASN A 13 10.53 0.71 -18.20
C ASN A 13 9.61 -0.51 -18.14
N VAL A 14 8.72 -0.62 -19.13
CA VAL A 14 7.89 -1.79 -19.35
C VAL A 14 8.40 -2.61 -20.54
N THR A 15 8.05 -3.88 -20.59
CA THR A 15 8.37 -4.76 -21.72
C THR A 15 7.59 -4.37 -22.96
N ASP A 16 8.09 -4.78 -24.14
CA ASP A 16 7.39 -4.51 -25.41
C ASP A 16 6.01 -5.19 -25.45
N ARG A 17 5.87 -6.35 -24.81
CA ARG A 17 4.58 -7.02 -24.65
C ARG A 17 3.55 -6.13 -23.91
N VAL A 18 3.96 -5.43 -22.86
CA VAL A 18 3.08 -4.50 -22.14
C VAL A 18 2.73 -3.30 -23.02
N ARG A 19 3.70 -2.74 -23.77
CA ARG A 19 3.44 -1.64 -24.70
C ARG A 19 2.48 -2.03 -25.81
N GLN A 20 2.63 -3.23 -26.38
CA GLN A 20 1.75 -3.75 -27.41
C GLN A 20 0.32 -3.92 -26.89
N ALA A 21 0.14 -4.27 -25.61
CA ALA A 21 -1.20 -4.38 -25.03
C ALA A 21 -1.96 -3.04 -25.01
N LEU A 22 -1.27 -1.90 -24.99
CA LEU A 22 -1.90 -0.57 -25.10
C LEU A 22 -2.43 -0.26 -26.52
N MET A 23 -2.07 -1.07 -27.51
CA MET A 23 -2.51 -0.93 -28.90
C MET A 23 -3.71 -1.84 -29.25
N LEU A 24 -4.19 -2.61 -28.27
CA LEU A 24 -5.39 -3.45 -28.46
C LEU A 24 -6.64 -2.58 -28.67
N PRO A 25 -7.64 -3.08 -29.42
CA PRO A 25 -8.89 -2.37 -29.59
C PRO A 25 -9.58 -2.03 -28.28
N ASP A 26 -10.31 -0.92 -28.26
CA ASP A 26 -11.11 -0.50 -27.13
C ASP A 26 -12.18 -1.54 -26.78
N LEU A 27 -12.43 -1.71 -25.48
CA LEU A 27 -13.48 -2.58 -24.96
C LEU A 27 -14.53 -1.73 -24.23
N CYS A 28 -15.79 -2.05 -24.43
CA CYS A 28 -16.86 -1.43 -23.67
C CYS A 28 -16.88 -2.00 -22.23
N HIS A 29 -16.78 -1.13 -21.23
CA HIS A 29 -16.72 -1.52 -19.82
C HIS A 29 -17.99 -2.23 -19.32
N ARG A 30 -19.10 -2.23 -20.09
CA ARG A 30 -20.37 -2.90 -19.76
C ARG A 30 -20.53 -4.26 -20.45
N GLU A 31 -19.61 -4.61 -21.33
CA GLU A 31 -19.66 -5.87 -22.07
C GLU A 31 -18.94 -7.01 -21.33
N LYS A 32 -19.28 -8.23 -21.73
CA LYS A 32 -18.76 -9.44 -21.10
C LYS A 32 -17.25 -9.56 -21.19
N GLU A 33 -16.67 -9.18 -22.31
CA GLU A 33 -15.22 -9.23 -22.57
C GLU A 33 -14.45 -8.38 -21.56
N PHE A 34 -14.95 -7.19 -21.25
CA PHE A 34 -14.33 -6.33 -20.23
C PHE A 34 -14.49 -6.91 -18.82
N SER A 35 -15.67 -7.47 -18.53
CA SER A 35 -15.93 -8.14 -17.25
C SER A 35 -15.00 -9.35 -17.04
N ASP A 36 -14.79 -10.16 -18.06
CA ASP A 36 -13.87 -11.31 -18.05
C ASP A 36 -12.42 -10.84 -17.86
N LEU A 37 -12.00 -9.75 -18.54
CA LEU A 37 -10.69 -9.14 -18.35
C LEU A 37 -10.47 -8.70 -16.92
N MET A 38 -11.44 -7.99 -16.32
CA MET A 38 -11.38 -7.53 -14.94
C MET A 38 -11.28 -8.70 -13.95
N ALA A 39 -12.06 -9.77 -14.16
CA ALA A 39 -11.99 -10.99 -13.36
C ALA A 39 -10.62 -11.66 -13.45
N ALA A 40 -10.05 -11.74 -14.65
CA ALA A 40 -8.71 -12.28 -14.86
C ALA A 40 -7.62 -11.45 -14.16
N ILE A 41 -7.69 -10.12 -14.21
CA ILE A 41 -6.74 -9.23 -13.52
C ILE A 41 -6.85 -9.43 -12.01
N ARG A 42 -8.05 -9.42 -11.44
CA ARG A 42 -8.29 -9.65 -10.00
C ARG A 42 -7.70 -10.97 -9.54
N SER A 43 -7.98 -12.06 -10.25
CA SER A 43 -7.42 -13.38 -9.93
C SER A 43 -5.89 -13.40 -10.00
N LYS A 44 -5.30 -12.83 -11.06
CA LYS A 44 -3.84 -12.78 -11.22
C LYS A 44 -3.16 -11.92 -10.15
N SER A 45 -3.76 -10.80 -9.74
CA SER A 45 -3.23 -9.94 -8.68
C SER A 45 -3.12 -10.68 -7.35
N LEU A 46 -4.10 -11.50 -6.99
CA LEU A 46 -4.06 -12.31 -5.77
C LEU A 46 -3.03 -13.44 -5.85
N LYS A 47 -2.89 -14.09 -7.02
CA LYS A 47 -1.90 -15.16 -7.26
C LYS A 47 -0.47 -14.72 -7.07
N VAL A 48 -0.14 -13.46 -7.38
CA VAL A 48 1.22 -12.92 -7.14
C VAL A 48 1.65 -13.05 -5.68
N PHE A 49 0.70 -12.98 -4.75
CA PHE A 49 0.94 -13.03 -3.31
C PHE A 49 0.51 -14.37 -2.67
N ASN A 50 -0.03 -15.32 -3.44
CA ASN A 50 -0.59 -16.60 -2.95
C ASN A 50 -1.67 -16.43 -1.87
N ILE A 51 -2.58 -15.47 -2.09
CA ILE A 51 -3.63 -15.09 -1.12
C ILE A 51 -5.06 -15.25 -1.67
N GLU A 52 -5.26 -16.03 -2.74
CA GLU A 52 -6.53 -16.13 -3.46
C GLU A 52 -7.68 -16.70 -2.62
N LYS A 53 -7.36 -17.45 -1.56
CA LYS A 53 -8.37 -18.10 -0.71
C LYS A 53 -8.93 -17.18 0.37
N GLU A 54 -8.15 -16.19 0.78
CA GLU A 54 -8.44 -15.39 1.98
C GLU A 54 -8.79 -13.94 1.63
N TYR A 55 -8.44 -13.51 0.41
CA TYR A 55 -8.54 -12.11 0.02
C TYR A 55 -9.31 -11.92 -1.29
N THR A 56 -9.86 -10.75 -1.46
CA THR A 56 -10.36 -10.26 -2.74
C THR A 56 -9.56 -9.06 -3.21
N SER A 57 -9.56 -8.80 -4.52
CA SER A 57 -8.88 -7.66 -5.12
C SER A 57 -9.91 -6.66 -5.63
N VAL A 58 -9.71 -5.40 -5.33
CA VAL A 58 -10.50 -4.28 -5.86
C VAL A 58 -9.62 -3.49 -6.81
N LEU A 59 -10.08 -3.31 -8.04
CA LEU A 59 -9.37 -2.56 -9.08
C LEU A 59 -10.01 -1.17 -9.22
N VAL A 60 -9.20 -0.14 -9.05
CA VAL A 60 -9.64 1.25 -9.19
C VAL A 60 -8.71 1.99 -10.12
N SER A 61 -9.28 2.79 -11.01
CA SER A 61 -8.52 3.67 -11.88
C SER A 61 -8.03 4.87 -11.06
N GLY A 62 -6.72 5.06 -11.00
CA GLY A 62 -6.12 6.15 -10.25
C GLY A 62 -4.62 5.99 -10.05
N SER A 63 -4.04 6.90 -9.28
CA SER A 63 -2.63 6.84 -8.87
C SER A 63 -2.43 5.91 -7.66
N GLY A 64 -1.17 5.57 -7.35
CA GLY A 64 -0.83 4.88 -6.10
C GLY A 64 -1.26 5.67 -4.85
N THR A 65 -1.31 7.00 -4.92
CA THR A 65 -1.85 7.84 -3.83
C THR A 65 -3.34 7.60 -3.64
N ALA A 66 -4.12 7.47 -4.73
CA ALA A 66 -5.53 7.14 -4.63
C ALA A 66 -5.77 5.77 -3.98
N ALA A 67 -4.94 4.76 -4.32
CA ALA A 67 -4.99 3.45 -3.69
C ALA A 67 -4.66 3.51 -2.19
N LEU A 68 -3.66 4.32 -1.82
CA LEU A 68 -3.27 4.55 -0.43
C LEU A 68 -4.40 5.24 0.36
N GLU A 69 -5.01 6.26 -0.23
CA GLU A 69 -6.15 6.97 0.37
C GLU A 69 -7.35 6.04 0.59
N MET A 70 -7.69 5.19 -0.38
CA MET A 70 -8.72 4.17 -0.21
C MET A 70 -8.38 3.18 0.92
N ALA A 71 -7.14 2.69 0.98
CA ALA A 71 -6.72 1.76 2.01
C ALA A 71 -6.86 2.39 3.41
N VAL A 72 -6.38 3.61 3.59
CA VAL A 72 -6.46 4.34 4.87
C VAL A 72 -7.92 4.62 5.24
N SER A 73 -8.73 5.15 4.30
CA SER A 73 -10.10 5.57 4.58
C SER A 73 -11.07 4.40 4.85
N SER A 74 -10.70 3.17 4.44
CA SER A 74 -11.54 1.99 4.61
C SER A 74 -11.05 0.99 5.66
N SER A 75 -9.94 1.28 6.35
CA SER A 75 -9.30 0.32 7.26
C SER A 75 -9.64 0.51 8.74
N LEU A 76 -10.26 1.64 9.12
CA LEU A 76 -10.55 1.96 10.52
C LEU A 76 -12.04 1.84 10.85
N THR A 77 -12.32 1.20 11.97
CA THR A 77 -13.64 1.25 12.62
C THR A 77 -13.83 2.60 13.33
N PRO A 78 -15.05 3.18 13.32
CA PRO A 78 -15.32 4.43 14.05
C PRO A 78 -14.88 4.37 15.52
N GLY A 79 -14.13 5.38 15.96
CA GLY A 79 -13.59 5.46 17.32
C GLY A 79 -12.28 4.75 17.57
N ARG A 80 -11.77 4.01 16.59
CA ARG A 80 -10.44 3.37 16.62
C ARG A 80 -9.37 4.30 16.07
N SER A 81 -8.10 3.89 16.17
CA SER A 81 -6.95 4.68 15.71
C SER A 81 -5.97 3.85 14.86
N MET A 82 -5.09 4.56 14.18
CA MET A 82 -4.02 3.98 13.36
C MET A 82 -2.65 4.36 13.96
N LEU A 83 -1.75 3.40 14.08
CA LEU A 83 -0.33 3.66 14.30
C LEU A 83 0.34 3.85 12.94
N VAL A 84 0.87 5.04 12.69
CA VAL A 84 1.55 5.38 11.42
C VAL A 84 3.05 5.47 11.65
N ILE A 85 3.81 4.60 10.99
CA ILE A 85 5.28 4.61 11.04
C ILE A 85 5.77 5.51 9.90
N GLN A 86 6.51 6.57 10.25
CA GLN A 86 6.93 7.63 9.34
C GLN A 86 8.45 7.71 9.32
N ASN A 87 9.09 7.16 8.29
CA ASN A 87 10.54 7.21 8.07
C ASN A 87 10.92 7.61 6.64
N GLY A 88 10.00 8.30 5.97
CA GLY A 88 10.15 8.88 4.65
C GLY A 88 8.84 9.51 4.17
N VAL A 89 8.85 10.03 2.93
CA VAL A 89 7.73 10.80 2.36
C VAL A 89 6.42 10.02 2.32
N TYR A 90 6.47 8.71 2.04
CA TYR A 90 5.23 7.94 1.90
C TYR A 90 4.63 7.58 3.26
N GLY A 91 5.45 7.35 4.29
CA GLY A 91 4.98 7.24 5.67
C GLY A 91 4.31 8.54 6.16
N GLU A 92 4.95 9.70 5.90
CA GLU A 92 4.36 11.02 6.21
C GLU A 92 3.05 11.26 5.45
N ARG A 93 2.95 10.76 4.19
CA ARG A 93 1.73 10.90 3.38
C ARG A 93 0.56 10.14 3.99
N ILE A 94 0.79 8.96 4.55
CA ILE A 94 -0.25 8.20 5.28
C ILE A 94 -0.76 9.05 6.46
N GLY A 95 0.15 9.63 7.25
CA GLY A 95 -0.24 10.53 8.34
C GLY A 95 -1.07 11.70 7.87
N LYS A 96 -0.68 12.37 6.78
CA LYS A 96 -1.45 13.47 6.19
C LYS A 96 -2.84 13.05 5.71
N ILE A 97 -3.00 11.84 5.18
CA ILE A 97 -4.31 11.30 4.80
C ILE A 97 -5.17 11.13 6.05
N CYS A 98 -4.62 10.56 7.13
CA CYS A 98 -5.33 10.45 8.40
C CYS A 98 -5.82 11.82 8.91
N ASP A 99 -4.96 12.85 8.83
CA ASP A 99 -5.32 14.22 9.24
C ASP A 99 -6.47 14.79 8.40
N VAL A 100 -6.43 14.62 7.08
CA VAL A 100 -7.49 15.10 6.16
C VAL A 100 -8.84 14.43 6.46
N TYR A 101 -8.84 13.14 6.74
CA TYR A 101 -10.05 12.39 7.11
C TYR A 101 -10.43 12.50 8.60
N GLN A 102 -9.64 13.25 9.38
CA GLN A 102 -9.84 13.42 10.83
C GLN A 102 -9.82 12.08 11.59
N PHE A 103 -9.04 11.12 11.11
CA PHE A 103 -8.84 9.85 11.79
C PHE A 103 -7.85 10.03 12.95
N ARG A 104 -8.15 9.37 14.06
CA ARG A 104 -7.19 9.31 15.19
C ARG A 104 -5.95 8.54 14.75
N GLN A 105 -4.78 9.14 14.96
CA GLN A 105 -3.51 8.47 14.67
C GLN A 105 -2.50 8.67 15.79
N HIS A 106 -1.68 7.64 15.97
CA HIS A 106 -0.43 7.67 16.72
C HIS A 106 0.70 7.66 15.68
N SER A 107 1.61 8.62 15.76
CA SER A 107 2.68 8.76 14.77
C SER A 107 4.02 8.39 15.37
N LEU A 108 4.61 7.26 14.93
CA LEU A 108 5.99 6.91 15.23
C LEU A 108 6.89 7.56 14.17
N LYS A 109 7.40 8.77 14.52
CA LYS A 109 8.26 9.56 13.61
C LYS A 109 9.71 9.20 13.84
N LEU A 110 10.39 8.81 12.76
CA LEU A 110 11.80 8.45 12.71
C LEU A 110 12.53 9.36 11.72
N ALA A 111 13.85 9.42 11.79
CA ALA A 111 14.62 10.06 10.75
C ALA A 111 14.42 9.35 9.40
N TRP A 112 14.48 10.10 8.31
CA TRP A 112 14.35 9.51 6.98
C TRP A 112 15.45 8.47 6.74
N GLY A 113 15.05 7.25 6.36
CA GLY A 113 15.95 6.11 6.17
C GLY A 113 16.29 5.34 7.44
N GLU A 114 15.76 5.73 8.58
CA GLU A 114 15.91 4.99 9.83
C GLU A 114 14.88 3.84 9.90
N PRO A 115 15.32 2.58 10.08
CA PRO A 115 14.39 1.46 10.23
C PRO A 115 13.66 1.55 11.58
N PRO A 116 12.37 1.18 11.63
CA PRO A 116 11.64 1.18 12.89
C PRO A 116 12.15 0.11 13.84
N CYS A 117 12.27 0.46 15.10
CA CYS A 117 12.53 -0.48 16.18
C CYS A 117 11.24 -1.21 16.57
N LEU A 118 11.26 -2.54 16.59
CA LEU A 118 10.09 -3.35 16.96
C LEU A 118 9.62 -3.07 18.39
N GLU A 119 10.55 -2.83 19.33
CA GLU A 119 10.22 -2.48 20.70
C GLU A 119 9.44 -1.17 20.80
N SER A 120 9.80 -0.15 20.00
CA SER A 120 9.07 1.11 19.95
C SER A 120 7.65 0.93 19.44
N ILE A 121 7.47 0.11 18.39
CA ILE A 121 6.14 -0.24 17.85
C ILE A 121 5.34 -0.99 18.92
N GLU A 122 5.94 -1.96 19.60
CA GLU A 122 5.29 -2.74 20.65
C GLU A 122 4.84 -1.87 21.82
N ASN A 123 5.66 -0.90 22.23
CA ASN A 123 5.32 0.04 23.27
C ASN A 123 4.12 0.91 22.90
N GLU A 124 4.06 1.39 21.65
CA GLU A 124 2.89 2.13 21.15
C GLU A 124 1.61 1.28 21.22
N LEU A 125 1.68 0.02 20.76
CA LEU A 125 0.53 -0.91 20.80
C LEU A 125 0.07 -1.23 22.23
N LYS A 126 1.01 -1.36 23.20
CA LYS A 126 0.69 -1.59 24.61
C LYS A 126 0.03 -0.39 25.27
N GLN A 127 0.51 0.81 24.98
CA GLN A 127 0.03 2.04 25.59
C GLN A 127 -1.29 2.52 25.01
N ASN A 128 -1.59 2.15 23.76
CA ASN A 128 -2.74 2.64 23.01
C ASN A 128 -3.60 1.47 22.48
N PRO A 129 -4.44 0.87 23.35
CA PRO A 129 -5.26 -0.30 22.96
C PRO A 129 -6.38 0.01 21.97
N ASP A 130 -6.59 1.28 21.64
CA ASP A 130 -7.49 1.73 20.59
C ASP A 130 -6.87 1.63 19.19
N ILE A 131 -5.58 1.35 19.05
CA ILE A 131 -4.95 1.10 17.76
C ILE A 131 -5.52 -0.19 17.16
N GLU A 132 -6.13 -0.06 15.99
CA GLU A 132 -6.69 -1.16 15.21
C GLU A 132 -5.82 -1.49 13.99
N VAL A 133 -5.09 -0.51 13.47
CA VAL A 133 -4.29 -0.64 12.25
C VAL A 133 -2.87 -0.14 12.48
N VAL A 134 -1.89 -0.90 12.02
CA VAL A 134 -0.49 -0.44 11.90
C VAL A 134 -0.20 -0.17 10.43
N ALA A 135 0.11 1.06 10.10
CA ALA A 135 0.46 1.49 8.75
C ALA A 135 1.98 1.65 8.61
N LEU A 136 2.55 0.91 7.67
CA LEU A 136 3.97 0.91 7.36
C LEU A 136 4.19 0.87 5.86
N VAL A 137 5.05 1.71 5.33
CA VAL A 137 5.51 1.62 3.95
C VAL A 137 6.55 0.50 3.84
N HIS A 138 6.27 -0.56 3.07
CA HIS A 138 7.20 -1.69 2.94
C HIS A 138 8.52 -1.25 2.31
N HIS A 139 8.48 -0.58 1.17
CA HIS A 139 9.66 -0.03 0.51
C HIS A 139 9.52 1.49 0.40
N GLU A 140 10.17 2.20 1.32
CA GLU A 140 10.21 3.66 1.30
C GLU A 140 11.18 4.14 0.22
N THR A 141 10.63 4.38 -0.96
CA THR A 141 11.44 4.64 -2.17
C THR A 141 12.16 5.98 -2.14
N THR A 142 11.76 6.93 -1.29
CA THR A 142 12.47 8.20 -1.11
C THR A 142 13.83 8.04 -0.45
N THR A 143 14.01 6.98 0.34
CA THR A 143 15.24 6.67 1.05
C THR A 143 15.90 5.37 0.59
N GLY A 144 15.17 4.54 -0.18
CA GLY A 144 15.60 3.21 -0.59
C GLY A 144 15.50 2.15 0.53
N LEU A 145 14.87 2.50 1.66
CA LEU A 145 14.75 1.61 2.81
C LEU A 145 13.66 0.55 2.59
N LEU A 146 14.02 -0.71 2.80
CA LEU A 146 13.07 -1.82 2.89
C LEU A 146 12.75 -2.07 4.36
N ASN A 147 11.54 -1.72 4.77
CA ASN A 147 11.09 -1.87 6.15
C ASN A 147 10.76 -3.33 6.51
N PRO A 148 10.90 -3.74 7.80
CA PRO A 148 10.69 -5.11 8.27
C PRO A 148 9.20 -5.47 8.34
N LEU A 149 8.53 -5.54 7.18
CA LEU A 149 7.08 -5.78 7.09
C LEU A 149 6.63 -7.07 7.78
N LYS A 150 7.40 -8.15 7.63
CA LYS A 150 7.07 -9.46 8.20
C LYS A 150 7.07 -9.43 9.73
N GLU A 151 8.09 -8.83 10.30
CA GLU A 151 8.28 -8.69 11.74
C GLU A 151 7.22 -7.77 12.35
N VAL A 152 6.97 -6.63 11.72
CA VAL A 152 5.92 -5.68 12.14
C VAL A 152 4.53 -6.33 12.03
N GLY A 153 4.23 -7.04 10.95
CA GLY A 153 2.96 -7.75 10.78
C GLY A 153 2.78 -8.89 11.79
N ALA A 154 3.85 -9.61 12.15
CA ALA A 154 3.81 -10.63 13.19
C ALA A 154 3.58 -10.01 14.58
N LEU A 155 4.18 -8.85 14.83
CA LEU A 155 3.98 -8.08 16.06
C LEU A 155 2.54 -7.57 16.16
N ALA A 156 2.03 -6.90 15.13
CA ALA A 156 0.68 -6.37 15.12
C ALA A 156 -0.38 -7.44 15.42
N ARG A 157 -0.25 -8.63 14.82
CA ARG A 157 -1.17 -9.76 15.08
C ARG A 157 -1.20 -10.27 16.52
N ARG A 158 -0.23 -9.93 17.37
CA ARG A 158 -0.25 -10.30 18.80
C ARG A 158 -1.12 -9.38 19.64
N TYR A 159 -1.50 -8.23 19.11
CA TYR A 159 -2.27 -7.19 19.80
C TYR A 159 -3.70 -7.02 19.28
N ASN A 160 -4.12 -7.86 18.31
CA ASN A 160 -5.48 -7.93 17.76
C ASN A 160 -6.23 -9.17 18.26
#